data_5eec00f00b4c988d215c99e1c69aad85
#
_entry.id   5eec00f00b4c988d215c99e1c69aad85
#
_cell.length_a   1.000
_cell.length_b   1.000
_cell.length_c   1.000
_cell.angle_alpha   90.00
_cell.angle_beta   90.00
_cell.angle_gamma   90.00
#
_symmetry.space_group_name_H-M   'P 1'
#
loop_
_entity.id
_entity.type
_entity.pdbx_description
1 polymer ?
#
loop_
_entity_poly.entity_id
_entity_poly.type
_entity_poly.pdbx_seq_one_letter_code
_entity_poly.pdbx_strand_id
1 'polypeptide(L)'
;GLYDETVKVGRRTMVLFFIIDTSGSMRGAKIGQVNAAIEGILPKIKEISKENADAEIKVCVLNFATKAKWVTAAPVSVEDEAYRWEYVEAGGTTALGDACRELNEALSTKTFMKEVGGSYAPVLFLMSDGEPTDDYRSGIEVLKRNNWFKAAIKVAIGIGNDANKSMLAEFTGSDESVIEVH
;
A
#
# COMPACT_ATOMS: atom_id res chain seq x y z
N GLY A 1 -11.81 -30.13 1.26
CA GLY A 1 -13.14 -30.70 1.16
C GLY A 1 -14.23 -29.64 1.00
N LEU A 2 -15.46 -30.04 0.81
CA LEU A 2 -16.59 -29.13 0.64
C LEU A 2 -16.74 -28.15 1.82
N TYR A 3 -16.53 -28.62 3.01
CA TYR A 3 -16.60 -27.81 4.22
C TYR A 3 -15.55 -26.69 4.22
N ASP A 4 -14.31 -27.04 3.85
CA ASP A 4 -13.21 -26.06 3.80
C ASP A 4 -13.45 -25.00 2.73
N GLU A 5 -13.98 -25.39 1.58
CA GLU A 5 -14.34 -24.45 0.52
C GLU A 5 -15.45 -23.50 0.97
N THR A 6 -16.44 -24.00 1.69
CA THR A 6 -17.51 -23.18 2.23
C THR A 6 -16.98 -22.14 3.23
N VAL A 7 -16.06 -22.54 4.12
CA VAL A 7 -15.43 -21.60 5.07
C VAL A 7 -14.62 -20.53 4.35
N LYS A 8 -13.83 -20.92 3.33
CA LYS A 8 -13.03 -19.97 2.54
C LYS A 8 -13.88 -18.99 1.75
N VAL A 9 -14.96 -19.45 1.14
CA VAL A 9 -15.88 -18.61 0.37
C VAL A 9 -16.56 -17.57 1.26
N GLY A 10 -16.76 -17.88 2.55
CA GLY A 10 -17.39 -16.97 3.50
C GLY A 10 -16.48 -15.85 4.00
N ARG A 11 -15.16 -15.92 3.75
CA ARG A 11 -14.24 -14.89 4.23
C ARG A 11 -14.35 -13.62 3.40
N ARG A 12 -14.25 -12.46 4.09
CA ARG A 12 -14.15 -11.16 3.44
C ARG A 12 -12.67 -10.88 3.13
N THR A 13 -12.42 -9.96 2.23
CA THR A 13 -11.07 -9.59 1.83
C THR A 13 -10.60 -8.36 2.60
N MET A 14 -9.36 -8.41 3.10
CA MET A 14 -8.65 -7.23 3.61
C MET A 14 -7.51 -6.92 2.66
N VAL A 15 -7.52 -5.74 2.05
CA VAL A 15 -6.49 -5.34 1.08
C VAL A 15 -5.47 -4.43 1.75
N LEU A 16 -4.20 -4.81 1.68
CA LEU A 16 -3.07 -4.00 2.10
C LEU A 16 -2.45 -3.36 0.87
N PHE A 17 -2.33 -2.04 0.89
CA PHE A 17 -1.68 -1.29 -0.19
C PHE A 17 -0.30 -0.84 0.27
N PHE A 18 0.74 -1.29 -0.43
CA PHE A 18 2.09 -0.76 -0.28
C PHE A 18 2.29 0.30 -1.35
N ILE A 19 2.43 1.55 -0.93
CA ILE A 19 2.58 2.71 -1.81
C ILE A 19 4.00 3.21 -1.61
N ILE A 20 4.86 2.94 -2.58
CA ILE A 20 6.31 3.03 -2.40
C ILE A 20 6.91 4.12 -3.28
N ASP A 21 7.56 5.07 -2.63
CA ASP A 21 8.41 6.05 -3.30
C ASP A 21 9.64 5.35 -3.88
N THR A 22 9.71 5.30 -5.20
CA THR A 22 10.85 4.74 -5.92
C THR A 22 11.63 5.81 -6.68
N SER A 23 11.60 7.05 -6.19
CA SER A 23 12.34 8.17 -6.78
C SER A 23 13.86 8.04 -6.58
N GLY A 24 14.63 8.88 -7.27
CA GLY A 24 16.08 8.85 -7.23
C GLY A 24 16.70 9.02 -5.84
N SER A 25 16.05 9.80 -4.96
CA SER A 25 16.51 9.99 -3.58
C SER A 25 16.44 8.71 -2.74
N MET A 26 15.66 7.73 -3.18
CA MET A 26 15.51 6.43 -2.50
C MET A 26 16.61 5.43 -2.88
N ARG A 27 17.48 5.75 -3.82
CA ARG A 27 18.55 4.83 -4.25
C ARG A 27 19.44 4.37 -3.10
N GLY A 28 19.97 3.16 -3.22
CA GLY A 28 20.89 2.59 -2.25
C GLY A 28 20.20 2.05 -1.01
N ALA A 29 20.63 2.49 0.16
CA ALA A 29 20.18 1.94 1.44
C ALA A 29 18.67 2.12 1.68
N LYS A 30 18.09 3.24 1.27
CA LYS A 30 16.66 3.52 1.49
C LYS A 30 15.77 2.50 0.78
N ILE A 31 15.94 2.31 -0.52
CA ILE A 31 15.12 1.34 -1.25
C ILE A 31 15.46 -0.10 -0.84
N GLY A 32 16.72 -0.35 -0.47
CA GLY A 32 17.13 -1.64 0.07
C GLY A 32 16.41 -1.99 1.36
N GLN A 33 16.26 -1.03 2.26
CA GLN A 33 15.50 -1.21 3.51
C GLN A 33 14.03 -1.52 3.25
N VAL A 34 13.42 -0.84 2.28
CA VAL A 34 12.01 -1.07 1.91
C VAL A 34 11.82 -2.49 1.38
N ASN A 35 12.66 -2.91 0.43
CA ASN A 35 12.60 -4.26 -0.14
C ASN A 35 12.77 -5.33 0.94
N ALA A 36 13.77 -5.17 1.81
CA ALA A 36 14.06 -6.12 2.89
C ALA A 36 12.91 -6.19 3.89
N ALA A 37 12.34 -5.06 4.26
CA ALA A 37 11.24 -5.00 5.22
C ALA A 37 9.99 -5.71 4.70
N ILE A 38 9.61 -5.46 3.46
CA ILE A 38 8.41 -6.08 2.88
C ILE A 38 8.62 -7.58 2.66
N GLU A 39 9.78 -7.97 2.13
CA GLU A 39 10.11 -9.39 1.95
C GLU A 39 10.09 -10.15 3.27
N GLY A 40 10.53 -9.52 4.35
CA GLY A 40 10.54 -10.11 5.69
C GLY A 40 9.17 -10.20 6.34
N ILE A 41 8.25 -9.25 6.06
CA ILE A 41 6.92 -9.22 6.68
C ILE A 41 5.91 -10.11 5.97
N LEU A 42 6.06 -10.33 4.66
CA LEU A 42 5.07 -11.06 3.86
C LEU A 42 4.81 -12.48 4.36
N PRO A 43 5.81 -13.30 4.76
CA PRO A 43 5.55 -14.63 5.32
C PRO A 43 4.69 -14.58 6.59
N LYS A 44 4.88 -13.56 7.42
CA LYS A 44 4.10 -13.37 8.65
C LYS A 44 2.66 -13.00 8.34
N ILE A 45 2.45 -12.13 7.36
CA ILE A 45 1.11 -11.74 6.89
C ILE A 45 0.39 -12.97 6.31
N LYS A 46 1.10 -13.81 5.58
CA LYS A 46 0.57 -15.06 5.04
C LYS A 46 0.05 -15.99 6.15
N GLU A 47 0.84 -16.17 7.22
CA GLU A 47 0.41 -16.98 8.36
C GLU A 47 -0.83 -16.40 9.03
N ILE A 48 -0.87 -15.09 9.25
CA ILE A 48 -2.02 -14.41 9.84
C ILE A 48 -3.27 -14.63 8.98
N SER A 49 -3.15 -14.50 7.67
CA SER A 49 -4.26 -14.72 6.74
C SER A 49 -4.75 -16.16 6.79
N LYS A 50 -3.85 -17.14 6.76
CA LYS A 50 -4.20 -18.57 6.80
C LYS A 50 -4.93 -18.97 8.07
N GLU A 51 -4.60 -18.37 9.19
CA GLU A 51 -5.20 -18.65 10.48
C GLU A 51 -6.50 -17.89 10.73
N ASN A 52 -6.84 -16.94 9.88
CA ASN A 52 -8.01 -16.08 10.06
C ASN A 52 -9.22 -16.66 9.31
N ALA A 53 -10.26 -17.04 10.05
CA ALA A 53 -11.49 -17.58 9.49
C ALA A 53 -12.37 -16.51 8.83
N ASP A 54 -12.21 -15.24 9.20
CA ASP A 54 -13.08 -14.15 8.78
C ASP A 54 -12.53 -13.32 7.64
N ALA A 55 -11.21 -13.28 7.46
CA ALA A 55 -10.58 -12.44 6.46
C ALA A 55 -9.46 -13.15 5.72
N GLU A 56 -9.43 -12.93 4.40
CA GLU A 56 -8.28 -13.26 3.56
C GLU A 56 -7.54 -11.97 3.25
N ILE A 57 -6.23 -11.95 3.46
CA ILE A 57 -5.41 -10.77 3.20
C ILE A 57 -4.89 -10.81 1.76
N LYS A 58 -5.11 -9.72 1.03
CA LYS A 58 -4.55 -9.49 -0.30
C LYS A 58 -3.67 -8.27 -0.29
N VAL A 59 -2.68 -8.23 -1.16
CA VAL A 59 -1.74 -7.11 -1.26
C VAL A 59 -1.78 -6.49 -2.65
N CYS A 60 -1.56 -5.18 -2.68
CA CYS A 60 -1.35 -4.39 -3.87
C CYS A 60 -0.07 -3.59 -3.70
N VAL A 61 0.68 -3.42 -4.76
CA VAL A 61 1.92 -2.63 -4.74
C VAL A 61 1.85 -1.55 -5.81
N LEU A 62 1.95 -0.31 -5.38
CA LEU A 62 1.96 0.88 -6.23
C LEU A 62 3.28 1.61 -6.02
N ASN A 63 4.09 1.71 -7.06
CA ASN A 63 5.32 2.50 -7.03
C ASN A 63 5.07 3.87 -7.61
N PHE A 64 5.76 4.88 -7.10
CA PHE A 64 5.74 6.19 -7.73
C PHE A 64 7.14 6.80 -7.78
N ALA A 65 7.49 7.27 -8.95
CA ALA A 65 8.69 8.04 -9.25
C ALA A 65 8.30 9.17 -10.20
N THR A 66 8.72 9.15 -11.45
CA THR A 66 8.24 10.12 -12.45
C THR A 66 6.74 9.94 -12.72
N LYS A 67 6.27 8.70 -12.61
CA LYS A 67 4.85 8.33 -12.70
C LYS A 67 4.53 7.30 -11.64
N ALA A 68 3.25 7.17 -11.31
CA ALA A 68 2.76 6.05 -10.50
C ALA A 68 2.55 4.83 -11.39
N LYS A 69 2.95 3.66 -10.87
CA LYS A 69 2.86 2.40 -11.60
C LYS A 69 2.48 1.26 -10.68
N TRP A 70 1.45 0.50 -11.06
CA TRP A 70 1.10 -0.72 -10.35
C TRP A 70 2.08 -1.84 -10.66
N VAL A 71 2.68 -2.40 -9.63
CA VAL A 71 3.48 -3.63 -9.74
C VAL A 71 2.54 -4.83 -9.83
N THR A 72 1.47 -4.81 -9.02
CA THR A 72 0.40 -5.81 -9.06
C THR A 72 -0.74 -5.29 -9.92
N ALA A 73 -1.21 -6.07 -10.89
CA ALA A 73 -2.32 -5.67 -11.76
C ALA A 73 -3.67 -5.60 -11.01
N ALA A 74 -3.78 -6.36 -9.92
CA ALA A 74 -4.96 -6.46 -9.06
C ALA A 74 -4.52 -6.94 -7.68
N PRO A 75 -5.39 -6.92 -6.66
CA PRO A 75 -5.05 -7.51 -5.37
C PRO A 75 -4.68 -8.99 -5.50
N VAL A 76 -3.57 -9.37 -4.87
CA VAL A 76 -3.02 -10.73 -4.89
C VAL A 76 -3.12 -11.31 -3.49
N SER A 77 -3.67 -12.52 -3.36
CA SER A 77 -3.74 -13.18 -2.07
C SER A 77 -2.33 -13.48 -1.54
N VAL A 78 -2.08 -13.13 -0.28
CA VAL A 78 -0.82 -13.49 0.39
C VAL A 78 -0.70 -15.00 0.59
N GLU A 79 -1.82 -15.75 0.49
CA GLU A 79 -1.85 -17.20 0.60
C GLU A 79 -1.51 -17.90 -0.72
N ASP A 80 -1.45 -17.17 -1.84
CA ASP A 80 -1.06 -17.72 -3.14
C ASP A 80 0.41 -18.16 -3.09
N GLU A 81 0.64 -19.46 -3.27
CA GLU A 81 1.99 -20.04 -3.21
C GLU A 81 2.90 -19.55 -4.34
N ALA A 82 2.32 -19.05 -5.42
CA ALA A 82 3.08 -18.48 -6.54
C ALA A 82 3.49 -17.02 -6.31
N TYR A 83 2.89 -16.35 -5.33
CA TYR A 83 3.20 -14.94 -5.09
C TYR A 83 4.59 -14.78 -4.49
N ARG A 84 5.39 -13.89 -5.08
CA ARG A 84 6.72 -13.50 -4.61
C ARG A 84 6.85 -12.00 -4.62
N TRP A 85 7.58 -11.46 -3.66
CA TRP A 85 7.92 -10.03 -3.66
C TRP A 85 8.83 -9.73 -4.85
N GLU A 86 8.43 -8.77 -5.67
CA GLU A 86 9.25 -8.25 -6.76
C GLU A 86 10.04 -7.05 -6.23
N TYR A 87 11.36 -7.13 -6.25
CA TYR A 87 12.22 -6.04 -5.79
C TYR A 87 11.94 -4.80 -6.63
N VAL A 88 11.74 -3.67 -5.93
CA VAL A 88 11.52 -2.39 -6.57
C VAL A 88 12.85 -1.63 -6.67
N GLU A 89 13.02 -0.91 -7.77
CA GLU A 89 14.23 -0.14 -8.06
C GLU A 89 13.91 1.35 -8.02
N ALA A 90 14.88 2.15 -7.57
CA ALA A 90 14.72 3.59 -7.43
C ALA A 90 15.32 4.36 -8.60
N GLY A 91 14.67 5.45 -8.98
CA GLY A 91 15.11 6.38 -10.02
C GLY A 91 13.99 7.33 -10.40
N GLY A 92 14.34 8.50 -10.91
CA GLY A 92 13.36 9.49 -11.37
C GLY A 92 12.92 10.49 -10.30
N THR A 93 11.85 11.21 -10.59
CA THR A 93 11.27 12.23 -9.72
C THR A 93 10.27 11.62 -8.74
N THR A 94 9.41 12.44 -8.09
CA THR A 94 8.57 11.96 -6.98
C THR A 94 7.12 12.43 -7.18
N ALA A 95 6.38 11.70 -8.00
CA ALA A 95 5.00 12.03 -8.36
C ALA A 95 3.98 11.45 -7.39
N LEU A 96 3.98 11.93 -6.14
CA LEU A 96 3.03 11.48 -5.12
C LEU A 96 1.58 11.80 -5.49
N GLY A 97 1.33 12.94 -6.13
CA GLY A 97 -0.02 13.30 -6.58
C GLY A 97 -0.57 12.31 -7.61
N ASP A 98 0.28 11.85 -8.53
CA ASP A 98 -0.09 10.82 -9.50
C ASP A 98 -0.43 9.50 -8.78
N ALA A 99 0.37 9.13 -7.78
CA ALA A 99 0.08 7.95 -6.95
C ALA A 99 -1.27 8.08 -6.23
N CYS A 100 -1.57 9.26 -5.70
CA CYS A 100 -2.86 9.51 -5.04
C CYS A 100 -4.04 9.32 -6.01
N ARG A 101 -3.91 9.76 -7.25
CA ARG A 101 -4.96 9.59 -8.27
C ARG A 101 -5.13 8.14 -8.67
N GLU A 102 -4.03 7.41 -8.86
CA GLU A 102 -4.08 5.97 -9.14
C GLU A 102 -4.71 5.19 -7.99
N LEU A 103 -4.34 5.52 -6.75
CA LEU A 103 -4.94 4.92 -5.57
C LEU A 103 -6.44 5.21 -5.49
N ASN A 104 -6.85 6.44 -5.81
CA ASN A 104 -8.26 6.82 -5.80
C ASN A 104 -9.08 5.96 -6.77
N GLU A 105 -8.56 5.71 -7.97
CA GLU A 105 -9.22 4.84 -8.94
C GLU A 105 -9.30 3.38 -8.46
N ALA A 106 -8.26 2.90 -7.80
CA ALA A 106 -8.23 1.54 -7.26
C ALA A 106 -9.19 1.35 -6.09
N LEU A 107 -9.39 2.38 -5.27
CA LEU A 107 -10.29 2.34 -4.11
C LEU A 107 -11.75 2.51 -4.55
N SER A 108 -12.27 1.49 -5.22
CA SER A 108 -13.63 1.46 -5.75
C SER A 108 -14.11 0.01 -5.85
N THR A 109 -15.41 -0.18 -5.61
CA THR A 109 -16.08 -1.48 -5.80
C THR A 109 -16.07 -1.92 -7.26
N LYS A 110 -15.79 -1.02 -8.19
CA LYS A 110 -15.68 -1.32 -9.62
C LYS A 110 -14.28 -1.81 -10.03
N THR A 111 -13.28 -1.63 -9.16
CA THR A 111 -11.89 -1.94 -9.42
C THR A 111 -11.32 -2.89 -8.37
N PHE A 112 -10.46 -2.44 -7.48
CA PHE A 112 -9.75 -3.31 -6.55
C PHE A 112 -10.58 -3.78 -5.35
N MET A 113 -11.68 -3.09 -5.04
CA MET A 113 -12.53 -3.40 -3.88
C MET A 113 -13.81 -4.17 -4.27
N LYS A 114 -13.75 -4.98 -5.33
CA LYS A 114 -14.92 -5.62 -5.95
C LYS A 114 -15.21 -7.06 -5.50
N GLU A 115 -14.62 -7.51 -4.40
CA GLU A 115 -14.79 -8.89 -3.95
C GLU A 115 -16.24 -9.23 -3.61
N VAL A 116 -16.69 -10.39 -4.08
CA VAL A 116 -18.08 -10.85 -3.90
C VAL A 116 -18.44 -11.01 -2.42
N GLY A 117 -17.51 -11.52 -1.61
CA GLY A 117 -17.68 -11.70 -0.16
C GLY A 117 -17.65 -10.40 0.64
N GLY A 118 -17.33 -9.29 -0.03
CA GLY A 118 -17.13 -7.98 0.59
C GLY A 118 -15.69 -7.73 1.00
N SER A 119 -15.39 -6.46 1.27
CA SER A 119 -14.06 -6.02 1.70
C SER A 119 -14.15 -5.29 3.03
N TYR A 120 -13.17 -5.54 3.90
CA TYR A 120 -12.93 -4.70 5.07
C TYR A 120 -12.32 -3.38 4.63
N ALA A 121 -12.28 -2.41 5.55
CA ALA A 121 -11.54 -1.17 5.32
C ALA A 121 -10.08 -1.51 4.98
N PRO A 122 -9.51 -0.91 3.92
CA PRO A 122 -8.15 -1.24 3.52
C PRO A 122 -7.11 -0.66 4.47
N VAL A 123 -5.88 -1.17 4.39
CA VAL A 123 -4.73 -0.63 5.08
C VAL A 123 -3.79 -0.04 4.05
N LEU A 124 -3.40 1.21 4.25
CA LEU A 124 -2.53 1.93 3.32
C LEU A 124 -1.19 2.22 3.99
N PHE A 125 -0.10 1.71 3.40
CA PHE A 125 1.26 1.97 3.85
C PHE A 125 1.98 2.83 2.82
N LEU A 126 2.22 4.09 3.14
CA LEU A 126 3.03 4.99 2.32
C LEU A 126 4.47 4.95 2.81
N MET A 127 5.41 4.62 1.96
CA MET A 127 6.85 4.59 2.28
C MET A 127 7.59 5.57 1.41
N SER A 128 8.16 6.62 2.00
CA SER A 128 8.78 7.71 1.25
C SER A 128 9.78 8.47 2.12
N ASP A 129 10.75 9.08 1.49
CA ASP A 129 11.58 10.11 2.12
C ASP A 129 10.93 11.51 2.05
N GLY A 130 9.80 11.65 1.33
CA GLY A 130 8.89 12.77 1.46
C GLY A 130 9.26 14.07 0.77
N GLU A 131 9.76 14.01 -0.46
CA GLU A 131 10.03 15.22 -1.26
C GLU A 131 9.30 15.16 -2.60
N PRO A 132 7.94 15.33 -2.62
CA PRO A 132 7.17 15.23 -3.87
C PRO A 132 7.52 16.36 -4.83
N THR A 133 7.47 16.05 -6.13
CA THR A 133 7.78 17.00 -7.22
C THR A 133 6.55 17.43 -8.00
N ASP A 134 5.38 16.87 -7.72
CA ASP A 134 4.13 17.24 -8.38
C ASP A 134 3.14 17.89 -7.39
N ASP A 135 1.95 18.21 -7.87
CA ASP A 135 0.87 18.77 -7.04
C ASP A 135 0.22 17.66 -6.22
N TYR A 136 0.95 17.18 -5.21
CA TYR A 136 0.50 16.11 -4.34
C TYR A 136 -0.70 16.50 -3.46
N ARG A 137 -0.82 17.78 -3.10
CA ARG A 137 -1.94 18.24 -2.27
C ARG A 137 -3.28 18.10 -2.98
N SER A 138 -3.31 18.42 -4.27
CA SER A 138 -4.50 18.19 -5.10
C SER A 138 -4.87 16.70 -5.15
N GLY A 139 -3.88 15.83 -5.27
CA GLY A 139 -4.09 14.38 -5.23
C GLY A 139 -4.64 13.90 -3.89
N ILE A 140 -4.10 14.40 -2.78
CA ILE A 140 -4.59 14.06 -1.43
C ILE A 140 -6.03 14.55 -1.25
N GLU A 141 -6.37 15.75 -1.74
CA GLU A 141 -7.75 16.27 -1.66
C GLU A 141 -8.74 15.38 -2.40
N VAL A 142 -8.34 14.80 -3.54
CA VAL A 142 -9.17 13.81 -4.26
C VAL A 142 -9.40 12.58 -3.39
N LEU A 143 -8.35 12.05 -2.78
CA LEU A 143 -8.44 10.89 -1.88
C LEU A 143 -9.35 11.14 -0.68
N LYS A 144 -9.27 12.32 -0.08
CA LYS A 144 -10.10 12.66 1.10
C LYS A 144 -11.59 12.59 0.84
N ARG A 145 -12.03 12.64 -0.41
CA ARG A 145 -13.44 12.48 -0.80
C ARG A 145 -13.83 11.04 -1.06
N ASN A 146 -12.86 10.14 -1.09
CA ASN A 146 -13.08 8.71 -1.33
C ASN A 146 -13.48 8.01 -0.02
N ASN A 147 -14.62 7.34 0.01
CA ASN A 147 -15.13 6.70 1.22
C ASN A 147 -14.24 5.54 1.71
N TRP A 148 -13.61 4.80 0.80
CA TRP A 148 -12.65 3.76 1.18
C TRP A 148 -11.42 4.37 1.85
N PHE A 149 -10.93 5.49 1.32
CA PHE A 149 -9.79 6.19 1.91
C PHE A 149 -10.15 6.75 3.30
N LYS A 150 -11.35 7.33 3.45
CA LYS A 150 -11.81 7.84 4.76
C LYS A 150 -11.84 6.75 5.82
N ALA A 151 -12.27 5.55 5.44
CA ALA A 151 -12.38 4.40 6.36
C ALA A 151 -11.05 3.69 6.57
N ALA A 152 -10.07 3.87 5.70
CA ALA A 152 -8.81 3.15 5.70
C ALA A 152 -7.97 3.40 6.96
N ILE A 153 -7.22 2.39 7.36
CA ILE A 153 -6.11 2.57 8.29
C ILE A 153 -4.93 3.08 7.44
N LYS A 154 -4.39 4.23 7.81
CA LYS A 154 -3.33 4.91 7.06
C LYS A 154 -2.08 5.01 7.92
N VAL A 155 -0.97 4.50 7.40
CA VAL A 155 0.35 4.59 8.05
C VAL A 155 1.33 5.10 7.01
N ALA A 156 2.14 6.07 7.38
CA ALA A 156 3.24 6.52 6.56
C ALA A 156 4.56 6.21 7.27
N ILE A 157 5.52 5.71 6.51
CA ILE A 157 6.86 5.40 7.00
C ILE A 157 7.83 6.34 6.31
N GLY A 158 8.37 7.27 7.09
CA GLY A 158 9.38 8.22 6.66
C GLY A 158 10.75 7.57 6.67
N ILE A 159 11.41 7.49 5.52
CA ILE A 159 12.67 6.79 5.36
C ILE A 159 13.83 7.78 5.31
N GLY A 160 14.81 7.57 6.18
CA GLY A 160 15.99 8.42 6.29
C GLY A 160 15.79 9.56 7.29
N ASN A 161 16.91 10.22 7.63
CA ASN A 161 16.93 11.27 8.65
C ASN A 161 16.26 12.58 8.21
N ASP A 162 16.10 12.75 6.90
CA ASP A 162 15.59 13.96 6.27
C ASP A 162 14.18 13.82 5.71
N ALA A 163 13.45 12.78 6.13
CA ALA A 163 12.08 12.55 5.66
C ALA A 163 11.17 13.72 6.03
N ASN A 164 10.34 14.14 5.07
CA ASN A 164 9.38 15.22 5.27
C ASN A 164 8.14 14.72 6.03
N LYS A 165 8.23 14.71 7.34
CA LYS A 165 7.17 14.23 8.22
C LYS A 165 5.85 14.97 8.02
N SER A 166 5.92 16.27 7.78
CA SER A 166 4.74 17.11 7.58
C SER A 166 3.92 16.67 6.35
N MET A 167 4.59 16.37 5.24
CA MET A 167 3.93 15.87 4.03
C MET A 167 3.32 14.49 4.27
N LEU A 168 4.04 13.62 4.96
CA LEU A 168 3.53 12.27 5.27
C LEU A 168 2.29 12.34 6.16
N ALA A 169 2.27 13.28 7.11
CA ALA A 169 1.10 13.51 7.96
C ALA A 169 -0.10 14.07 7.19
N GLU A 170 0.12 14.83 6.12
CA GLU A 170 -0.98 15.29 5.25
C GLU A 170 -1.69 14.09 4.60
N PHE A 171 -0.93 13.07 4.19
CA PHE A 171 -1.49 11.86 3.61
C PHE A 171 -2.26 11.04 4.65
N THR A 172 -1.70 10.82 5.82
CA THR A 172 -2.35 10.00 6.86
C THR A 172 -3.46 10.74 7.62
N GLY A 173 -3.40 12.06 7.66
CA GLY A 173 -4.31 12.88 8.44
C GLY A 173 -3.91 13.03 9.90
N SER A 174 -2.75 12.48 10.33
CA SER A 174 -2.29 12.52 11.71
C SER A 174 -0.79 12.34 11.82
N ASP A 175 -0.13 13.16 12.65
CA ASP A 175 1.29 13.00 12.96
C ASP A 175 1.58 11.65 13.64
N GLU A 176 0.62 11.14 14.42
CA GLU A 176 0.76 9.88 15.15
C GLU A 176 0.84 8.66 14.21
N SER A 177 0.33 8.81 13.00
CA SER A 177 0.35 7.75 11.98
C SER A 177 1.60 7.80 11.09
N VAL A 178 2.58 8.61 11.43
CA VAL A 178 3.86 8.70 10.73
C VAL A 178 4.96 8.08 11.59
N ILE A 179 5.63 7.06 11.05
CA ILE A 179 6.74 6.37 11.69
C ILE A 179 8.02 6.74 10.95
N GLU A 180 9.05 7.13 11.67
CA GLU A 180 10.35 7.46 11.09
C GLU A 180 11.32 6.28 11.25
N VAL A 181 12.03 5.95 10.17
CA VAL A 181 13.05 4.90 10.12
C VAL A 181 14.35 5.49 9.59
N HIS A 182 15.44 5.26 10.30
CA HIS A 182 16.76 5.85 9.98
C HIS A 182 17.75 4.83 9.44
#